data_620f134cbae0d5348fd31a6cf7f4222f
#
_entry.id   620f134cbae0d5348fd31a6cf7f4222f
#
_cell.length_a   1.000
_cell.length_b   1.000
_cell.length_c   1.000
_cell.angle_alpha   90.00
_cell.angle_beta   90.00
_cell.angle_gamma   90.00
#
_symmetry.space_group_name_H-M   'P 1'
#
loop_
_entity.id
_entity.type
_entity.pdbx_description
1 polymer ?
#
loop_
_entity_poly.entity_id
_entity_poly.type
_entity_poly.pdbx_seq_one_letter_code
_entity_poly.pdbx_strand_id
1 'polypeptide(L)'
;VTDEAGAGVVRVAVDAPQHSGLTGPLDYASEQALAPGSLVRVPLGKRELLGIVWPGGANALPEVALRPVTAVFDVLAPLGAEWCRLLDFAASYYQRSVGELASAVLPPQLRELSPEQLAARLRKLEKKPAKAAAPAPVKPALAPEQAAAVERITAQIAGGAPKPLLLFGVTGSGKTEVYLRAAEAALAAGRQVLVLVPEINLTPQLEARFTERFAALLPGPLAIVSLHSALTPAQRLQNWLAAHLGTA
;
A
#
# COMPACT_ATOMS: atom_id res chain seq x y z
N VAL A 1 -21.22 27.61 -8.79
CA VAL A 1 -20.23 27.58 -9.88
C VAL A 1 -19.71 26.15 -9.87
N THR A 2 -20.27 25.30 -10.74
CA THR A 2 -19.83 23.94 -11.01
C THR A 2 -18.48 24.05 -11.72
N ASP A 3 -17.43 23.60 -11.02
CA ASP A 3 -16.09 23.43 -11.57
C ASP A 3 -16.19 22.33 -12.63
N GLU A 4 -16.20 22.70 -13.89
CA GLU A 4 -16.03 21.78 -15.02
C GLU A 4 -14.60 21.22 -14.88
N ALA A 5 -14.49 19.96 -14.45
CA ALA A 5 -13.25 19.21 -14.43
C ALA A 5 -12.74 19.07 -15.88
N GLY A 6 -12.05 20.07 -16.37
CA GLY A 6 -11.57 20.19 -17.73
C GLY A 6 -10.46 19.18 -18.03
N ALA A 7 -10.44 18.72 -19.27
CA ALA A 7 -9.30 18.05 -19.89
C ALA A 7 -8.00 18.79 -19.55
N GLY A 8 -7.01 18.07 -19.07
CA GLY A 8 -5.79 18.68 -18.55
C GLY A 8 -4.53 17.89 -18.88
N VAL A 9 -3.40 18.41 -18.45
CA VAL A 9 -2.12 17.72 -18.52
C VAL A 9 -1.85 17.08 -17.15
N VAL A 10 -1.49 15.79 -17.16
CA VAL A 10 -1.11 15.04 -15.97
C VAL A 10 0.32 14.55 -16.09
N ARG A 11 1.05 14.61 -14.99
CA ARG A 11 2.38 13.99 -14.88
C ARG A 11 2.24 12.55 -14.47
N VAL A 12 2.95 11.65 -15.14
CA VAL A 12 2.85 10.21 -14.89
C VAL A 12 4.24 9.62 -14.69
N ALA A 13 4.46 9.01 -13.54
CA ALA A 13 5.64 8.21 -13.26
C ALA A 13 5.49 6.87 -13.99
N VAL A 14 6.43 6.55 -14.86
CA VAL A 14 6.48 5.32 -15.67
C VAL A 14 7.85 4.66 -15.57
N ASP A 15 7.87 3.34 -15.69
CA ASP A 15 9.11 2.57 -15.77
C ASP A 15 9.73 2.73 -17.16
N ALA A 16 10.52 3.80 -17.32
CA ALA A 16 11.23 4.09 -18.55
C ALA A 16 12.59 3.36 -18.60
N PRO A 17 13.07 2.93 -19.79
CA PRO A 17 14.39 2.31 -19.92
C PRO A 17 15.50 3.22 -19.36
N GLN A 18 16.43 2.66 -18.59
CA GLN A 18 17.51 3.42 -17.93
C GLN A 18 18.35 4.29 -18.89
N HIS A 19 18.47 3.86 -20.15
CA HIS A 19 19.25 4.59 -21.19
C HIS A 19 18.44 5.60 -21.98
N SER A 20 17.16 5.81 -21.66
CA SER A 20 16.28 6.74 -22.38
C SER A 20 16.55 8.21 -22.06
N GLY A 21 17.33 8.51 -21.03
CA GLY A 21 17.51 9.87 -20.49
C GLY A 21 16.28 10.41 -19.74
N LEU A 22 15.22 9.61 -19.62
CA LEU A 22 13.98 9.99 -18.94
C LEU A 22 14.10 9.67 -17.44
N THR A 23 14.39 10.66 -16.62
CA THR A 23 14.64 10.46 -15.18
C THR A 23 13.45 10.81 -14.30
N GLY A 24 12.47 11.56 -14.80
CA GLY A 24 11.29 12.03 -14.06
C GLY A 24 9.96 11.58 -14.64
N PRO A 25 8.85 11.96 -13.99
CA PRO A 25 7.52 11.77 -14.54
C PRO A 25 7.34 12.50 -15.88
N LEU A 26 6.60 11.88 -16.79
CA LEU A 26 6.31 12.39 -18.13
C LEU A 26 4.91 13.01 -18.19
N ASP A 27 4.73 14.00 -19.05
CA ASP A 27 3.45 14.68 -19.23
C ASP A 27 2.58 13.97 -20.28
N TYR A 28 1.30 13.81 -19.96
CA TYR A 28 0.28 13.20 -20.82
C TYR A 28 -0.99 14.04 -20.81
N ALA A 29 -1.74 14.00 -21.92
CA ALA A 29 -3.07 14.57 -21.97
C ALA A 29 -4.07 13.65 -21.25
N SER A 30 -5.00 14.22 -20.49
CA SER A 30 -6.08 13.49 -19.84
C SER A 30 -7.42 14.17 -20.13
N GLU A 31 -8.44 13.39 -20.48
CA GLU A 31 -9.81 13.89 -20.70
C GLU A 31 -10.54 14.18 -19.38
N GLN A 32 -10.00 13.71 -18.26
CA GLN A 32 -10.58 13.91 -16.95
C GLN A 32 -9.53 14.34 -15.93
N ALA A 33 -9.95 15.01 -14.88
CA ALA A 33 -9.09 15.34 -13.76
C ALA A 33 -8.69 14.06 -13.01
N LEU A 34 -7.38 13.79 -12.91
CA LEU A 34 -6.84 12.64 -12.21
C LEU A 34 -6.09 13.08 -10.96
N ALA A 35 -6.46 12.52 -9.83
CA ALA A 35 -5.75 12.78 -8.58
C ALA A 35 -4.34 12.16 -8.59
N PRO A 36 -3.34 12.80 -7.96
CA PRO A 36 -2.05 12.17 -7.71
C PRO A 36 -2.21 10.82 -7.01
N GLY A 37 -1.44 9.83 -7.45
CA GLY A 37 -1.55 8.44 -6.99
C GLY A 37 -2.49 7.57 -7.82
N SER A 38 -3.29 8.14 -8.73
CA SER A 38 -4.15 7.34 -9.64
C SER A 38 -3.30 6.47 -10.55
N LEU A 39 -3.73 5.21 -10.71
CA LEU A 39 -3.11 4.27 -11.64
C LEU A 39 -3.70 4.47 -13.04
N VAL A 40 -2.85 4.52 -14.05
CA VAL A 40 -3.24 4.78 -15.44
C VAL A 40 -2.47 3.89 -16.41
N ARG A 41 -3.01 3.74 -17.61
CA ARG A 41 -2.27 3.23 -18.79
C ARG A 41 -1.85 4.39 -19.65
N VAL A 42 -0.57 4.36 -20.06
CA VAL A 42 -0.01 5.39 -20.93
C VAL A 42 0.91 4.80 -21.98
N PRO A 43 0.94 5.37 -23.18
CA PRO A 43 1.83 4.92 -24.24
C PRO A 43 3.25 5.47 -24.03
N LEU A 44 4.25 4.58 -24.06
CA LEU A 44 5.66 4.94 -24.12
C LEU A 44 6.33 4.24 -25.32
N GLY A 45 6.71 4.99 -26.34
CA GLY A 45 7.14 4.43 -27.62
C GLY A 45 6.01 3.62 -28.27
N LYS A 46 6.24 2.30 -28.47
CA LYS A 46 5.26 1.36 -29.05
C LYS A 46 4.57 0.50 -27.97
N ARG A 47 4.84 0.73 -26.70
CA ARG A 47 4.30 -0.05 -25.59
C ARG A 47 3.30 0.77 -24.79
N GLU A 48 2.34 0.09 -24.21
CA GLU A 48 1.51 0.62 -23.11
C GLU A 48 2.09 0.17 -21.79
N LEU A 49 2.28 1.12 -20.87
CA LEU A 49 2.81 0.86 -19.54
C LEU A 49 1.79 1.26 -18.48
N LEU A 50 1.85 0.57 -17.35
CA LEU A 50 1.23 1.07 -16.13
C LEU A 50 2.02 2.28 -15.65
N GLY A 51 1.34 3.37 -15.40
CA GLY A 51 1.88 4.59 -14.83
C GLY A 51 1.10 5.01 -13.59
N ILE A 52 1.67 5.92 -12.85
CA ILE A 52 1.05 6.50 -11.65
C ILE A 52 1.05 8.01 -11.84
N VAL A 53 -0.12 8.63 -11.72
CA VAL A 53 -0.24 10.10 -11.73
C VAL A 53 0.59 10.65 -10.57
N TRP A 54 1.55 11.53 -10.88
CA TRP A 54 2.52 12.00 -9.92
C TRP A 54 2.20 13.42 -9.47
N PRO A 55 2.44 13.76 -8.17
CA PRO A 55 2.25 15.12 -7.69
C PRO A 55 3.11 16.13 -8.45
N GLY A 56 2.61 17.36 -8.59
CA GLY A 56 3.29 18.50 -9.21
C GLY A 56 2.67 18.95 -10.52
N GLY A 57 3.00 20.16 -10.93
CA GLY A 57 2.51 20.74 -12.19
C GLY A 57 3.16 20.09 -13.41
N ALA A 58 2.46 20.12 -14.54
CA ALA A 58 3.00 19.72 -15.84
C ALA A 58 4.21 20.58 -16.24
N ASN A 59 5.18 19.97 -16.91
CA ASN A 59 6.34 20.64 -17.48
C ASN A 59 6.23 20.78 -19.00
N ALA A 60 5.09 20.34 -19.59
CA ALA A 60 4.91 20.36 -21.04
C ALA A 60 4.97 21.79 -21.59
N LEU A 61 5.77 21.96 -22.63
CA LEU A 61 5.76 23.19 -23.41
C LEU A 61 4.44 23.27 -24.19
N PRO A 62 3.83 24.46 -24.36
CA PRO A 62 2.53 24.62 -25.02
C PRO A 62 2.49 24.08 -26.44
N GLU A 63 3.63 23.94 -27.10
CA GLU A 63 3.75 23.53 -28.49
C GLU A 63 3.91 22.02 -28.71
N VAL A 64 4.03 21.24 -27.63
CA VAL A 64 4.24 19.79 -27.73
C VAL A 64 2.91 19.05 -27.68
N ALA A 65 2.61 18.30 -28.73
CA ALA A 65 1.46 17.40 -28.77
C ALA A 65 1.66 16.25 -27.78
N LEU A 66 0.91 16.27 -26.68
CA LEU A 66 0.97 15.23 -25.65
C LEU A 66 0.20 13.99 -26.11
N ARG A 67 0.74 12.82 -25.77
CA ARG A 67 0.03 11.55 -25.93
C ARG A 67 -1.04 11.42 -24.85
N PRO A 68 -2.20 10.84 -25.19
CA PRO A 68 -3.28 10.70 -24.18
C PRO A 68 -3.00 9.56 -23.19
N VAL A 69 -3.56 9.69 -21.99
CA VAL A 69 -3.81 8.56 -21.09
C VAL A 69 -4.81 7.62 -21.79
N THR A 70 -4.46 6.33 -21.91
CA THR A 70 -5.28 5.36 -22.65
C THR A 70 -6.30 4.64 -21.81
N ALA A 71 -6.05 4.48 -20.49
CA ALA A 71 -7.01 3.93 -19.55
C ALA A 71 -6.71 4.39 -18.12
N VAL A 72 -7.74 4.41 -17.28
CA VAL A 72 -7.67 4.75 -15.86
C VAL A 72 -8.18 3.57 -15.03
N PHE A 73 -7.50 3.28 -13.91
CA PHE A 73 -7.90 2.24 -12.96
C PHE A 73 -8.77 2.84 -11.85
N ASP A 74 -9.91 3.37 -12.22
CA ASP A 74 -10.89 4.06 -11.35
C ASP A 74 -11.46 3.19 -10.22
N VAL A 75 -11.38 1.87 -10.39
CA VAL A 75 -11.79 0.88 -9.37
C VAL A 75 -10.84 0.81 -8.17
N LEU A 76 -9.68 1.45 -8.24
CA LEU A 76 -8.73 1.58 -7.13
C LEU A 76 -8.66 3.03 -6.66
N ALA A 77 -8.68 3.21 -5.35
CA ALA A 77 -8.36 4.51 -4.77
C ALA A 77 -6.91 4.91 -5.15
N PRO A 78 -6.64 6.20 -5.34
CA PRO A 78 -5.28 6.66 -5.57
C PRO A 78 -4.32 6.25 -4.44
N LEU A 79 -3.07 5.97 -4.79
CA LEU A 79 -2.01 5.75 -3.81
C LEU A 79 -1.81 7.02 -2.97
N GLY A 80 -1.67 6.88 -1.66
CA GLY A 80 -1.63 8.02 -0.75
C GLY A 80 -0.45 8.97 -0.98
N ALA A 81 -0.61 10.23 -0.58
CA ALA A 81 0.44 11.24 -0.71
C ALA A 81 1.73 10.86 0.04
N GLU A 82 1.61 10.17 1.20
CA GLU A 82 2.75 9.63 1.94
C GLU A 82 3.52 8.60 1.15
N TRP A 83 2.82 7.75 0.40
CA TRP A 83 3.44 6.75 -0.48
C TRP A 83 4.25 7.44 -1.59
N CYS A 84 3.70 8.47 -2.24
CA CYS A 84 4.42 9.24 -3.25
C CYS A 84 5.68 9.90 -2.65
N ARG A 85 5.55 10.54 -1.47
CA ARG A 85 6.71 11.14 -0.77
C ARG A 85 7.78 10.14 -0.38
N LEU A 86 7.38 8.93 0.06
CA LEU A 86 8.33 7.85 0.36
C LEU A 86 9.11 7.43 -0.90
N LEU A 87 8.44 7.34 -2.04
CA LEU A 87 9.11 7.00 -3.30
C LEU A 87 10.00 8.13 -3.82
N ASP A 88 9.61 9.39 -3.66
CA ASP A 88 10.49 10.53 -4.00
C ASP A 88 11.77 10.50 -3.15
N PHE A 89 11.63 10.26 -1.85
CA PHE A 89 12.78 10.09 -0.96
C PHE A 89 13.66 8.91 -1.40
N ALA A 90 13.06 7.74 -1.65
CA ALA A 90 13.79 6.54 -2.06
C ALA A 90 14.47 6.74 -3.43
N ALA A 91 13.82 7.38 -4.39
CA ALA A 91 14.35 7.70 -5.71
C ALA A 91 15.61 8.58 -5.59
N SER A 92 15.52 9.62 -4.78
CA SER A 92 16.65 10.50 -4.49
C SER A 92 17.79 9.77 -3.77
N TYR A 93 17.45 8.98 -2.75
CA TYR A 93 18.43 8.27 -1.93
C TYR A 93 19.19 7.19 -2.71
N TYR A 94 18.48 6.39 -3.52
CA TYR A 94 19.06 5.30 -4.30
C TYR A 94 19.52 5.73 -5.71
N GLN A 95 19.36 7.01 -6.07
CA GLN A 95 19.71 7.56 -7.39
C GLN A 95 19.03 6.78 -8.53
N ARG A 96 17.71 6.53 -8.37
CA ARG A 96 16.86 5.83 -9.33
C ARG A 96 15.74 6.73 -9.81
N SER A 97 15.16 6.42 -10.97
CA SER A 97 13.95 7.13 -11.40
C SER A 97 12.76 6.72 -10.50
N VAL A 98 11.88 7.66 -10.23
CA VAL A 98 10.67 7.41 -9.43
C VAL A 98 9.77 6.37 -10.11
N GLY A 99 9.71 6.34 -11.44
CA GLY A 99 8.91 5.37 -12.19
C GLY A 99 9.45 3.94 -12.06
N GLU A 100 10.79 3.77 -12.06
CA GLU A 100 11.43 2.47 -11.82
C GLU A 100 11.07 1.94 -10.43
N LEU A 101 11.22 2.77 -9.39
CA LEU A 101 10.90 2.37 -8.03
C LEU A 101 9.41 2.10 -7.84
N ALA A 102 8.55 2.97 -8.36
CA ALA A 102 7.11 2.79 -8.30
C ALA A 102 6.69 1.46 -8.95
N SER A 103 7.27 1.15 -10.11
CA SER A 103 7.03 -0.13 -10.79
C SER A 103 7.55 -1.33 -9.99
N ALA A 104 8.70 -1.20 -9.32
CA ALA A 104 9.30 -2.30 -8.54
C ALA A 104 8.51 -2.66 -7.27
N VAL A 105 7.88 -1.68 -6.61
CA VAL A 105 7.13 -1.93 -5.37
C VAL A 105 5.69 -2.36 -5.60
N LEU A 106 5.14 -2.15 -6.80
CA LEU A 106 3.82 -2.65 -7.17
C LEU A 106 3.87 -4.14 -7.56
N PRO A 107 2.81 -4.92 -7.30
CA PRO A 107 2.74 -6.29 -7.74
C PRO A 107 2.95 -6.43 -9.26
N PRO A 108 3.86 -7.30 -9.73
CA PRO A 108 4.14 -7.42 -11.16
C PRO A 108 2.90 -7.69 -12.02
N GLN A 109 1.96 -8.52 -11.52
CA GLN A 109 0.71 -8.80 -12.22
C GLN A 109 -0.19 -7.57 -12.42
N LEU A 110 -0.11 -6.55 -11.55
CA LEU A 110 -0.90 -5.34 -11.71
C LEU A 110 -0.53 -4.61 -13.02
N ARG A 111 0.72 -4.73 -13.44
CA ARG A 111 1.21 -4.13 -14.69
C ARG A 111 0.63 -4.76 -15.96
N GLU A 112 0.13 -5.99 -15.85
CA GLU A 112 -0.38 -6.77 -16.99
C GLU A 112 -1.91 -6.69 -17.11
N LEU A 113 -2.61 -6.29 -16.03
CA LEU A 113 -4.07 -6.26 -16.00
C LEU A 113 -4.63 -5.03 -16.72
N SER A 114 -5.77 -5.23 -17.42
CA SER A 114 -6.61 -4.10 -17.81
C SER A 114 -7.48 -3.64 -16.62
N PRO A 115 -8.06 -2.42 -16.66
CA PRO A 115 -9.01 -1.96 -15.65
C PRO A 115 -10.18 -2.92 -15.43
N GLU A 116 -10.74 -3.49 -16.51
CA GLU A 116 -11.87 -4.44 -16.46
C GLU A 116 -11.48 -5.76 -15.79
N GLN A 117 -10.28 -6.27 -16.09
CA GLN A 117 -9.73 -7.48 -15.47
C GLN A 117 -9.50 -7.28 -13.97
N LEU A 118 -9.01 -6.09 -13.60
CA LEU A 118 -8.84 -5.72 -12.19
C LEU A 118 -10.20 -5.62 -11.48
N ALA A 119 -11.17 -4.92 -12.07
CA ALA A 119 -12.52 -4.83 -11.54
C ALA A 119 -13.18 -6.21 -11.33
N ALA A 120 -12.98 -7.14 -12.27
CA ALA A 120 -13.46 -8.51 -12.13
C ALA A 120 -12.78 -9.27 -10.97
N ARG A 121 -11.50 -9.02 -10.73
CA ARG A 121 -10.77 -9.60 -9.58
C ARG A 121 -11.26 -9.03 -8.24
N LEU A 122 -11.47 -7.73 -8.16
CA LEU A 122 -12.00 -7.08 -6.95
C LEU A 122 -13.37 -7.63 -6.58
N ARG A 123 -14.30 -7.73 -7.53
CA ARG A 123 -15.61 -8.37 -7.31
C ARG A 123 -15.53 -9.80 -6.80
N LYS A 124 -14.49 -10.56 -7.18
CA LYS A 124 -14.25 -11.90 -6.64
C LYS A 124 -13.72 -11.89 -5.21
N LEU A 125 -12.92 -10.89 -4.84
CA LEU A 125 -12.42 -10.72 -3.48
C LEU A 125 -13.56 -10.38 -2.51
N GLU A 126 -14.45 -9.48 -2.89
CA GLU A 126 -15.62 -9.06 -2.09
C GLU A 126 -16.59 -10.23 -1.81
N LYS A 127 -16.71 -11.18 -2.75
CA LYS A 127 -17.59 -12.35 -2.61
C LYS A 127 -17.05 -13.45 -1.71
N LYS A 128 -15.81 -13.35 -1.23
CA LYS A 128 -15.28 -14.37 -0.32
C LYS A 128 -16.01 -14.29 1.03
N PRO A 129 -16.59 -15.41 1.51
CA PRO A 129 -17.31 -15.39 2.77
C PRO A 129 -16.38 -15.04 3.93
N ALA A 130 -16.86 -14.25 4.86
CA ALA A 130 -16.19 -14.03 6.13
C ALA A 130 -16.06 -15.37 6.87
N LYS A 131 -14.91 -15.62 7.50
CA LYS A 131 -14.78 -16.74 8.42
C LYS A 131 -15.74 -16.54 9.60
N ALA A 132 -16.34 -17.64 10.10
CA ALA A 132 -17.08 -17.58 11.34
C ALA A 132 -16.20 -16.98 12.44
N ALA A 133 -16.77 -16.05 13.22
CA ALA A 133 -16.05 -15.42 14.31
C ALA A 133 -15.62 -16.50 15.31
N ALA A 134 -14.32 -16.61 15.53
CA ALA A 134 -13.78 -17.48 16.59
C ALA A 134 -13.97 -16.81 17.95
N PRO A 135 -14.09 -17.58 19.04
CA PRO A 135 -14.10 -17.00 20.39
C PRO A 135 -12.82 -16.19 20.62
N ALA A 136 -12.95 -15.04 21.30
CA ALA A 136 -11.81 -14.21 21.61
C ALA A 136 -10.79 -14.99 22.47
N PRO A 137 -9.51 -15.04 22.11
CA PRO A 137 -8.51 -15.76 22.86
C PRO A 137 -8.28 -15.11 24.24
N VAL A 138 -7.98 -15.94 25.23
CA VAL A 138 -7.59 -15.47 26.55
C VAL A 138 -6.27 -14.70 26.43
N LYS A 139 -6.27 -13.47 26.89
CA LYS A 139 -5.10 -12.61 26.85
C LYS A 139 -4.25 -12.81 28.10
N PRO A 140 -2.93 -13.07 27.97
CA PRO A 140 -2.06 -13.18 29.13
C PRO A 140 -1.99 -11.86 29.90
N ALA A 141 -1.79 -11.93 31.22
CA ALA A 141 -1.52 -10.76 32.03
C ALA A 141 -0.19 -10.13 31.62
N LEU A 142 -0.13 -8.82 31.56
CA LEU A 142 1.09 -8.09 31.25
C LEU A 142 1.94 -7.91 32.51
N ALA A 143 3.25 -8.07 32.38
CA ALA A 143 4.19 -7.59 33.39
C ALA A 143 4.15 -6.05 33.47
N PRO A 144 4.55 -5.45 34.60
CA PRO A 144 4.48 -3.99 34.78
C PRO A 144 5.18 -3.21 33.65
N GLU A 145 6.36 -3.66 33.21
CA GLU A 145 7.12 -3.03 32.14
C GLU A 145 6.43 -3.15 30.78
N GLN A 146 5.78 -4.28 30.52
CA GLN A 146 4.99 -4.48 29.30
C GLN A 146 3.75 -3.59 29.31
N ALA A 147 3.07 -3.47 30.44
CA ALA A 147 1.90 -2.59 30.58
C ALA A 147 2.29 -1.13 30.34
N ALA A 148 3.38 -0.65 30.93
CA ALA A 148 3.90 0.70 30.71
C ALA A 148 4.28 0.94 29.23
N ALA A 149 4.87 -0.05 28.56
CA ALA A 149 5.19 0.05 27.13
C ALA A 149 3.92 0.16 26.27
N VAL A 150 2.91 -0.67 26.54
CA VAL A 150 1.60 -0.63 25.84
C VAL A 150 0.93 0.72 26.05
N GLU A 151 0.90 1.23 27.27
CA GLU A 151 0.30 2.54 27.59
C GLU A 151 0.96 3.67 26.79
N ARG A 152 2.30 3.71 26.73
CA ARG A 152 3.03 4.71 25.94
C ARG A 152 2.73 4.61 24.46
N ILE A 153 2.64 3.40 23.89
CA ILE A 153 2.31 3.20 22.47
C ILE A 153 0.88 3.65 22.20
N THR A 154 -0.07 3.25 23.05
CA THR A 154 -1.49 3.57 22.91
C THR A 154 -1.73 5.10 22.99
N ALA A 155 -1.05 5.77 23.92
CA ALA A 155 -1.11 7.23 24.03
C ALA A 155 -0.65 7.93 22.74
N GLN A 156 0.38 7.41 22.06
CA GLN A 156 0.82 7.96 20.77
C GLN A 156 -0.16 7.67 19.63
N ILE A 157 -0.77 6.50 19.63
CA ILE A 157 -1.82 6.16 18.65
C ILE A 157 -2.99 7.16 18.77
N ALA A 158 -3.39 7.51 19.98
CA ALA A 158 -4.45 8.46 20.23
C ALA A 158 -4.04 9.93 19.97
N GLY A 159 -2.80 10.29 20.26
CA GLY A 159 -2.33 11.70 20.27
C GLY A 159 -1.95 12.29 18.91
N GLY A 160 -1.91 11.54 17.82
CA GLY A 160 -1.72 12.06 16.45
C GLY A 160 -0.32 12.51 16.05
N ALA A 161 0.68 12.52 16.94
CA ALA A 161 2.08 12.87 16.65
C ALA A 161 3.02 11.71 17.01
N PRO A 162 3.09 10.66 16.20
CA PRO A 162 3.84 9.47 16.54
C PRO A 162 5.35 9.75 16.55
N LYS A 163 6.03 9.31 17.61
CA LYS A 163 7.47 9.27 17.69
C LYS A 163 7.93 7.82 17.65
N PRO A 164 9.08 7.50 17.05
CA PRO A 164 9.64 6.15 17.13
C PRO A 164 9.81 5.70 18.58
N LEU A 165 9.37 4.47 18.89
CA LEU A 165 9.54 3.83 20.18
C LEU A 165 10.44 2.62 20.03
N LEU A 166 11.52 2.55 20.82
CA LEU A 166 12.38 1.39 20.91
C LEU A 166 11.90 0.50 22.07
N LEU A 167 11.37 -0.70 21.74
CA LEU A 167 11.07 -1.72 22.73
C LEU A 167 12.28 -2.63 22.87
N PHE A 168 13.07 -2.39 23.91
CA PHE A 168 14.25 -3.18 24.24
C PHE A 168 13.91 -4.35 25.18
N GLY A 169 14.46 -5.53 24.91
CA GLY A 169 14.24 -6.71 25.75
C GLY A 169 14.87 -7.97 25.12
N VAL A 170 15.26 -8.91 25.97
CA VAL A 170 15.83 -10.21 25.55
C VAL A 170 14.80 -11.07 24.82
N THR A 171 15.27 -12.12 24.16
CA THR A 171 14.39 -13.13 23.56
C THR A 171 13.56 -13.79 24.67
N GLY A 172 12.28 -13.99 24.44
CA GLY A 172 11.38 -14.56 25.45
C GLY A 172 10.79 -13.56 26.47
N SER A 173 11.19 -12.27 26.45
CA SER A 173 10.64 -11.25 27.38
C SER A 173 9.18 -10.85 27.10
N GLY A 174 8.51 -11.50 26.15
CA GLY A 174 7.10 -11.23 25.85
C GLY A 174 6.85 -10.00 24.97
N LYS A 175 7.85 -9.49 24.23
CA LYS A 175 7.67 -8.36 23.29
C LYS A 175 6.51 -8.56 22.31
N THR A 176 6.27 -9.81 21.91
CA THR A 176 5.16 -10.13 21.00
C THR A 176 3.80 -9.75 21.58
N GLU A 177 3.57 -9.93 22.90
CA GLU A 177 2.32 -9.50 23.52
C GLU A 177 2.16 -7.98 23.50
N VAL A 178 3.25 -7.23 23.68
CA VAL A 178 3.23 -5.76 23.54
C VAL A 178 2.83 -5.35 22.12
N TYR A 179 3.39 -6.01 21.09
CA TYR A 179 3.00 -5.75 19.70
C TYR A 179 1.54 -6.08 19.42
N LEU A 180 1.04 -7.20 19.93
CA LEU A 180 -0.37 -7.60 19.79
C LEU A 180 -1.31 -6.59 20.45
N ARG A 181 -0.99 -6.10 21.66
CA ARG A 181 -1.78 -5.06 22.34
C ARG A 181 -1.75 -3.72 21.61
N ALA A 182 -0.58 -3.34 21.10
CA ALA A 182 -0.45 -2.14 20.29
C ALA A 182 -1.27 -2.23 18.99
N ALA A 183 -1.25 -3.40 18.34
CA ALA A 183 -2.05 -3.66 17.15
C ALA A 183 -3.56 -3.60 17.48
N GLU A 184 -4.02 -4.17 18.58
CA GLU A 184 -5.41 -4.04 19.04
C GLU A 184 -5.83 -2.57 19.18
N ALA A 185 -4.99 -1.75 19.80
CA ALA A 185 -5.29 -0.33 19.99
C ALA A 185 -5.37 0.42 18.65
N ALA A 186 -4.49 0.11 17.69
CA ALA A 186 -4.51 0.72 16.38
C ALA A 186 -5.76 0.30 15.58
N LEU A 187 -6.12 -0.98 15.60
CA LEU A 187 -7.32 -1.52 14.96
C LEU A 187 -8.59 -0.94 15.57
N ALA A 188 -8.66 -0.80 16.91
CA ALA A 188 -9.77 -0.16 17.59
C ALA A 188 -9.94 1.33 17.21
N ALA A 189 -8.83 1.98 16.84
CA ALA A 189 -8.83 3.34 16.29
C ALA A 189 -9.14 3.41 14.78
N GLY A 190 -9.55 2.30 14.16
CA GLY A 190 -9.86 2.23 12.72
C GLY A 190 -8.64 2.32 11.82
N ARG A 191 -7.45 1.99 12.32
CA ARG A 191 -6.19 2.04 11.56
C ARG A 191 -5.73 0.66 11.14
N GLN A 192 -4.97 0.60 10.06
CA GLN A 192 -4.24 -0.60 9.67
C GLN A 192 -2.93 -0.72 10.47
N VAL A 193 -2.43 -1.96 10.54
CA VAL A 193 -1.16 -2.27 11.22
C VAL A 193 -0.23 -2.95 10.23
N LEU A 194 0.97 -2.39 10.06
CA LEU A 194 2.05 -2.99 9.28
C LEU A 194 3.12 -3.54 10.23
N VAL A 195 3.39 -4.84 10.12
CA VAL A 195 4.45 -5.51 10.88
C VAL A 195 5.57 -5.94 9.94
N LEU A 196 6.75 -5.36 10.10
CA LEU A 196 7.95 -5.74 9.36
C LEU A 196 8.73 -6.81 10.11
N VAL A 197 8.98 -7.95 9.46
CA VAL A 197 9.69 -9.09 10.03
C VAL A 197 10.96 -9.33 9.21
N PRO A 198 12.15 -9.33 9.84
CA PRO A 198 13.43 -9.44 9.12
C PRO A 198 13.66 -10.82 8.49
N GLU A 199 13.03 -11.87 9.04
CA GLU A 199 13.25 -13.26 8.59
C GLU A 199 11.95 -13.91 8.12
N ILE A 200 11.95 -14.44 6.89
CA ILE A 200 10.79 -15.14 6.30
C ILE A 200 10.39 -16.35 7.13
N ASN A 201 11.35 -17.04 7.75
CA ASN A 201 11.10 -18.25 8.54
C ASN A 201 10.26 -18.01 9.81
N LEU A 202 10.24 -16.79 10.34
CA LEU A 202 9.41 -16.41 11.49
C LEU A 202 7.99 -16.00 11.09
N THR A 203 7.76 -15.75 9.81
CA THR A 203 6.47 -15.26 9.29
C THR A 203 5.30 -16.20 9.59
N PRO A 204 5.38 -17.54 9.37
CA PRO A 204 4.23 -18.42 9.62
C PRO A 204 3.81 -18.47 11.09
N GLN A 205 4.76 -18.48 12.03
CA GLN A 205 4.45 -18.50 13.47
C GLN A 205 3.85 -17.18 13.92
N LEU A 206 4.38 -16.06 13.44
CA LEU A 206 3.90 -14.73 13.77
C LEU A 206 2.51 -14.49 13.15
N GLU A 207 2.33 -14.86 11.89
CA GLU A 207 1.04 -14.81 11.20
C GLU A 207 -0.02 -15.64 11.91
N ALA A 208 0.32 -16.87 12.34
CA ALA A 208 -0.59 -17.71 13.11
C ALA A 208 -1.02 -17.05 14.43
N ARG A 209 -0.09 -16.44 15.17
CA ARG A 209 -0.38 -15.71 16.41
C ARG A 209 -1.27 -14.49 16.18
N PHE A 210 -1.02 -13.73 15.13
CA PHE A 210 -1.89 -12.61 14.76
C PHE A 210 -3.27 -13.09 14.36
N THR A 211 -3.34 -14.14 13.53
CA THR A 211 -4.62 -14.72 13.09
C THR A 211 -5.43 -15.23 14.28
N GLU A 212 -4.82 -15.97 15.19
CA GLU A 212 -5.48 -16.45 16.41
C GLU A 212 -5.97 -15.29 17.28
N ARG A 213 -5.12 -14.27 17.49
CA ARG A 213 -5.45 -13.12 18.35
C ARG A 213 -6.58 -12.29 17.79
N PHE A 214 -6.61 -12.07 16.49
CA PHE A 214 -7.52 -11.13 15.85
C PHE A 214 -8.70 -11.78 15.10
N ALA A 215 -8.81 -13.11 15.11
CA ALA A 215 -9.88 -13.84 14.42
C ALA A 215 -11.30 -13.39 14.82
N ALA A 216 -11.48 -12.97 16.06
CA ALA A 216 -12.76 -12.47 16.56
C ALA A 216 -13.03 -10.99 16.16
N LEU A 217 -11.99 -10.20 15.97
CA LEU A 217 -12.09 -8.77 15.67
C LEU A 217 -12.10 -8.49 14.16
N LEU A 218 -11.48 -9.37 13.39
CA LEU A 218 -11.28 -9.21 11.96
C LEU A 218 -11.87 -10.42 11.21
N PRO A 219 -13.19 -10.46 10.99
CA PRO A 219 -13.88 -11.62 10.39
C PRO A 219 -13.60 -11.80 8.89
N GLY A 220 -12.93 -10.87 8.24
CA GLY A 220 -12.64 -10.91 6.81
C GLY A 220 -11.66 -12.03 6.43
N PRO A 221 -11.81 -12.67 5.25
CA PRO A 221 -10.94 -13.75 4.80
C PRO A 221 -9.51 -13.30 4.48
N LEU A 222 -9.29 -12.01 4.32
CA LEU A 222 -8.02 -11.36 4.02
C LEU A 222 -7.69 -10.26 5.03
N ALA A 223 -8.25 -10.34 6.22
CA ALA A 223 -8.02 -9.35 7.27
C ALA A 223 -6.58 -9.33 7.80
N ILE A 224 -5.86 -10.43 7.63
CA ILE A 224 -4.41 -10.54 7.90
C ILE A 224 -3.78 -11.12 6.65
N VAL A 225 -2.83 -10.39 6.09
CA VAL A 225 -2.12 -10.77 4.88
C VAL A 225 -0.62 -10.63 5.08
N SER A 226 0.16 -11.46 4.41
CA SER A 226 1.61 -11.37 4.40
C SER A 226 2.12 -11.05 2.99
N LEU A 227 3.24 -10.32 2.89
CA LEU A 227 3.93 -10.02 1.64
C LEU A 227 5.40 -10.42 1.77
N HIS A 228 5.80 -11.48 1.08
CA HIS A 228 7.16 -11.99 1.05
C HIS A 228 7.50 -12.66 -0.28
N SER A 229 8.77 -12.99 -0.49
CA SER A 229 9.27 -13.52 -1.78
C SER A 229 8.72 -14.89 -2.16
N ALA A 230 8.33 -15.73 -1.19
CA ALA A 230 7.81 -17.07 -1.45
C ALA A 230 6.35 -17.10 -1.95
N LEU A 231 5.64 -15.96 -1.93
CA LEU A 231 4.28 -15.89 -2.47
C LEU A 231 4.28 -15.98 -3.99
N THR A 232 3.29 -16.68 -4.53
CA THR A 232 3.02 -16.63 -5.97
C THR A 232 2.61 -15.20 -6.39
N PRO A 233 2.83 -14.81 -7.65
CA PRO A 233 2.42 -13.49 -8.13
C PRO A 233 0.92 -13.21 -7.89
N ALA A 234 0.06 -14.21 -8.03
CA ALA A 234 -1.38 -14.07 -7.79
C ALA A 234 -1.71 -13.81 -6.32
N GLN A 235 -1.05 -14.53 -5.39
CA GLN A 235 -1.21 -14.30 -3.95
C GLN A 235 -0.69 -12.91 -3.55
N ARG A 236 0.46 -12.50 -4.09
CA ARG A 236 1.04 -11.18 -3.83
C ARG A 236 0.10 -10.07 -4.28
N LEU A 237 -0.47 -10.18 -5.48
CA LEU A 237 -1.46 -9.21 -5.96
C LEU A 237 -2.70 -9.18 -5.06
N GLN A 238 -3.25 -10.35 -4.72
CA GLN A 238 -4.42 -10.45 -3.86
C GLN A 238 -4.18 -9.80 -2.48
N ASN A 239 -3.05 -10.09 -1.85
CA ASN A 239 -2.70 -9.57 -0.53
C ASN A 239 -2.44 -8.06 -0.58
N TRP A 240 -1.78 -7.58 -1.63
CA TRP A 240 -1.56 -6.16 -1.85
C TRP A 240 -2.88 -5.41 -2.05
N LEU A 241 -3.80 -5.96 -2.85
CA LEU A 241 -5.13 -5.37 -3.05
C LEU A 241 -5.91 -5.30 -1.75
N ALA A 242 -5.89 -6.36 -0.92
CA ALA A 242 -6.55 -6.35 0.38
C ALA A 242 -6.00 -5.25 1.31
N ALA A 243 -4.67 -5.10 1.36
CA ALA A 243 -4.04 -4.04 2.13
C ALA A 243 -4.37 -2.64 1.59
N HIS A 244 -4.35 -2.45 0.26
CA HIS A 244 -4.65 -1.16 -0.37
C HIS A 244 -6.11 -0.74 -0.18
N LEU A 245 -7.04 -1.68 -0.22
CA LEU A 245 -8.47 -1.43 -0.01
C LEU A 245 -8.86 -1.28 1.46
N GLY A 246 -7.94 -1.45 2.39
CA GLY A 246 -8.25 -1.39 3.82
C GLY A 246 -9.06 -2.59 4.34
N THR A 247 -9.07 -3.71 3.63
CA THR A 247 -9.73 -4.95 4.05
C THR A 247 -8.80 -5.89 4.82
N ALA A 248 -7.50 -5.56 4.86
CA ALA A 248 -6.46 -6.20 5.65
C ALA A 248 -5.82 -5.20 6.60
#